data_cb4971ec4cadab56c5f0e0c4aeb176af
#
_entry.id   cb4971ec4cadab56c5f0e0c4aeb176af
#
_cell.length_a   1.000
_cell.length_b   1.000
_cell.length_c   1.000
_cell.angle_alpha   90.00
_cell.angle_beta   90.00
_cell.angle_gamma   90.00
#
_symmetry.space_group_name_H-M   'P 1'
#
loop_
_entity.id
_entity.type
_entity.pdbx_description
1 polymer ?
#
loop_
_entity_poly.entity_id
_entity_poly.type
_entity_poly.pdbx_seq_one_letter_code
_entity_poly.pdbx_strand_id
1 'polypeptide(L)'
;LREDHPQRKADHIRISLEEDVSFETVTAGFERYRFVHCALPEISLAAVDTTVSFLGRRLEAPLLVSSMTGGTPQGREVNCRLARAAQEVGIGMGLGSLRAALEDPTLLETYRVRDVAPDILLLANLGAVQLNYGYTVDHCRRAVEMVEADGLILHLNPLQEALQPEGQTDFSGLLRKIEEVCRGLEVPVIVKEVGWGLSADVARLLADAGVAALDVAGAGGTSWSQVEMYRAQNGLQRAVAAAFRDWGIPTAEAVREVRCAVPHLPIIASGGIRDGIQVAKAIALGATLCGIARPLLVAATESDQAVVEVTTAIITQLRVAMFAVGAPDLSALARTPLVEESPLSYRWRGMRASTRSPSASSSASSRTVGSR
;
A
#
# COMPACT_ATOMS: atom_id res chain seq x y z
N LEU A 1 19.35 22.16 -15.51
CA LEU A 1 19.55 22.14 -14.07
C LEU A 1 19.61 20.65 -13.68
N ARG A 2 20.73 20.18 -13.09
CA ARG A 2 20.78 18.87 -12.48
C ARG A 2 19.80 18.89 -11.31
N GLU A 3 18.79 17.99 -11.32
CA GLU A 3 17.90 17.80 -10.17
C GLU A 3 18.75 17.42 -8.95
N ASP A 4 18.50 18.07 -7.82
CA ASP A 4 19.12 17.69 -6.54
C ASP A 4 18.35 16.50 -5.94
N HIS A 5 18.55 15.31 -6.52
CA HIS A 5 17.92 14.08 -6.11
C HIS A 5 18.13 13.73 -4.63
N PRO A 6 19.34 13.91 -4.04
CA PRO A 6 19.54 13.65 -2.62
C PRO A 6 18.69 14.52 -1.71
N GLN A 7 18.61 15.83 -2.01
CA GLN A 7 17.81 16.76 -1.19
C GLN A 7 16.32 16.42 -1.25
N ARG A 8 15.77 16.15 -2.45
CA ARG A 8 14.38 15.73 -2.60
C ARG A 8 14.06 14.46 -1.81
N LYS A 9 14.94 13.47 -1.84
CA LYS A 9 14.78 12.21 -1.08
C LYS A 9 14.82 12.43 0.43
N ALA A 10 15.72 13.29 0.91
CA ALA A 10 15.79 13.68 2.32
C ALA A 10 14.50 14.40 2.77
N ASP A 11 13.99 15.34 1.97
CA ASP A 11 12.73 16.03 2.22
C ASP A 11 11.54 15.06 2.29
N HIS A 12 11.45 14.09 1.37
CA HIS A 12 10.38 13.10 1.36
C HIS A 12 10.37 12.26 2.66
N ILE A 13 11.55 11.81 3.14
CA ILE A 13 11.64 11.08 4.41
C ILE A 13 11.20 11.97 5.56
N ARG A 14 11.81 13.15 5.70
CA ARG A 14 11.53 14.10 6.79
C ARG A 14 10.04 14.45 6.85
N ILE A 15 9.46 14.89 5.73
CA ILE A 15 8.05 15.28 5.65
C ILE A 15 7.13 14.09 6.00
N SER A 16 7.44 12.89 5.50
CA SER A 16 6.65 11.69 5.81
C SER A 16 6.69 11.28 7.27
N LEU A 17 7.75 11.65 8.00
CA LEU A 17 7.91 11.36 9.43
C LEU A 17 7.32 12.46 10.33
N GLU A 18 7.55 13.73 9.99
CA GLU A 18 7.33 14.89 10.86
C GLU A 18 6.01 15.60 10.61
N GLU A 19 5.43 15.49 9.38
CA GLU A 19 4.26 16.26 8.98
C GLU A 19 2.99 15.40 8.86
N ASP A 20 1.81 16.03 8.93
CA ASP A 20 0.55 15.36 8.63
C ASP A 20 0.33 15.27 7.11
N VAL A 21 0.78 14.16 6.56
CA VAL A 21 0.60 13.80 5.15
C VAL A 21 -0.53 12.77 4.95
N SER A 22 -1.43 12.65 5.92
CA SER A 22 -2.57 11.75 5.83
C SER A 22 -3.65 12.31 4.92
N PHE A 23 -4.46 11.43 4.35
CA PHE A 23 -5.78 11.78 3.83
C PHE A 23 -6.64 12.34 4.96
N GLU A 24 -7.56 13.24 4.68
CA GLU A 24 -8.42 13.86 5.69
C GLU A 24 -9.70 13.04 5.91
N THR A 25 -10.38 12.70 4.83
CA THR A 25 -11.68 12.00 4.85
C THR A 25 -11.64 10.63 4.22
N VAL A 26 -10.66 10.37 3.34
CA VAL A 26 -10.51 9.09 2.65
C VAL A 26 -9.64 8.15 3.49
N THR A 27 -10.20 6.97 3.78
CA THR A 27 -9.49 5.87 4.44
C THR A 27 -9.08 4.80 3.43
N ALA A 28 -8.33 3.79 3.86
CA ALA A 28 -8.04 2.63 3.03
C ALA A 28 -9.28 1.75 2.73
N GLY A 29 -10.43 2.02 3.36
CA GLY A 29 -11.73 1.42 3.09
C GLY A 29 -11.95 0.05 3.73
N PHE A 30 -11.00 -0.48 4.51
CA PHE A 30 -11.13 -1.79 5.14
C PHE A 30 -12.15 -1.81 6.30
N GLU A 31 -12.52 -0.70 6.87
CA GLU A 31 -13.58 -0.57 7.87
C GLU A 31 -14.97 -0.88 7.32
N ARG A 32 -15.15 -0.81 6.02
CA ARG A 32 -16.40 -1.19 5.34
C ARG A 32 -16.63 -2.69 5.29
N TYR A 33 -15.61 -3.49 5.61
CA TYR A 33 -15.65 -4.94 5.54
C TYR A 33 -15.44 -5.53 6.93
N ARG A 34 -16.18 -6.60 7.24
CA ARG A 34 -15.94 -7.39 8.45
C ARG A 34 -16.04 -8.88 8.16
N PHE A 35 -15.25 -9.66 8.86
CA PHE A 35 -15.41 -11.10 8.89
C PHE A 35 -16.59 -11.50 9.76
N VAL A 36 -17.18 -12.65 9.45
CA VAL A 36 -18.09 -13.33 10.36
C VAL A 36 -17.24 -14.15 11.33
N HIS A 37 -17.39 -13.88 12.63
CA HIS A 37 -16.65 -14.60 13.66
C HIS A 37 -17.05 -16.09 13.69
N CYS A 38 -16.07 -16.99 13.70
CA CYS A 38 -16.24 -18.42 13.86
C CYS A 38 -15.96 -18.82 15.32
N ALA A 39 -17.02 -19.08 16.10
CA ALA A 39 -16.89 -19.46 17.51
C ALA A 39 -16.36 -20.90 17.70
N LEU A 40 -16.43 -21.73 16.66
CA LEU A 40 -15.91 -23.12 16.65
C LEU A 40 -15.06 -23.32 15.39
N PRO A 41 -13.78 -22.85 15.37
CA PRO A 41 -12.94 -22.88 14.18
C PRO A 41 -12.43 -24.28 13.80
N GLU A 42 -12.41 -25.24 14.71
CA GLU A 42 -11.94 -26.63 14.56
C GLU A 42 -10.53 -26.76 13.97
N ILE A 43 -9.69 -25.75 14.17
CA ILE A 43 -8.26 -25.72 13.81
C ILE A 43 -7.44 -25.29 15.02
N SER A 44 -6.13 -25.64 15.02
CA SER A 44 -5.19 -25.13 16.02
C SER A 44 -4.57 -23.82 15.55
N LEU A 45 -4.50 -22.80 16.42
CA LEU A 45 -3.78 -21.55 16.11
C LEU A 45 -2.30 -21.81 15.73
N ALA A 46 -1.67 -22.82 16.35
CA ALA A 46 -0.29 -23.20 16.04
C ALA A 46 -0.12 -23.77 14.63
N ALA A 47 -1.19 -24.36 14.05
CA ALA A 47 -1.19 -24.95 12.72
C ALA A 47 -1.60 -23.96 11.61
N VAL A 48 -1.94 -22.70 11.95
CA VAL A 48 -2.27 -21.70 10.94
C VAL A 48 -1.02 -21.36 10.12
N ASP A 49 -1.12 -21.57 8.80
CA ASP A 49 -0.03 -21.31 7.83
C ASP A 49 -0.25 -19.99 7.10
N THR A 50 0.70 -19.04 7.25
CA THR A 50 0.72 -17.73 6.59
C THR A 50 1.67 -17.71 5.39
N THR A 51 2.30 -18.81 5.02
CA THR A 51 3.26 -18.85 3.93
C THR A 51 2.58 -18.62 2.58
N VAL A 52 3.31 -17.96 1.67
CA VAL A 52 2.84 -17.68 0.32
C VAL A 52 3.97 -17.83 -0.68
N SER A 53 3.64 -18.30 -1.89
CA SER A 53 4.56 -18.26 -3.02
C SER A 53 4.25 -17.03 -3.87
N PHE A 54 5.26 -16.21 -4.12
CA PHE A 54 5.13 -15.01 -4.96
C PHE A 54 6.36 -14.86 -5.86
N LEU A 55 6.15 -14.73 -7.18
CA LEU A 55 7.21 -14.64 -8.19
C LEU A 55 8.29 -15.75 -8.04
N GLY A 56 7.88 -16.96 -7.73
CA GLY A 56 8.79 -18.11 -7.56
C GLY A 56 9.54 -18.16 -6.22
N ARG A 57 9.35 -17.20 -5.33
CA ARG A 57 9.93 -17.18 -3.97
C ARG A 57 8.87 -17.54 -2.94
N ARG A 58 9.26 -18.32 -1.92
CA ARG A 58 8.44 -18.58 -0.73
C ARG A 58 8.69 -17.47 0.29
N LEU A 59 7.60 -16.91 0.82
CA LEU A 59 7.62 -15.97 1.92
C LEU A 59 6.90 -16.59 3.13
N GLU A 60 7.36 -16.29 4.35
CA GLU A 60 6.77 -16.81 5.59
C GLU A 60 5.44 -16.10 5.96
N ALA A 61 5.20 -14.92 5.38
CA ALA A 61 3.94 -14.20 5.50
C ALA A 61 3.63 -13.41 4.22
N PRO A 62 2.36 -13.08 3.93
CA PRO A 62 1.97 -12.36 2.72
C PRO A 62 2.28 -10.85 2.84
N LEU A 63 3.52 -10.51 3.20
CA LEU A 63 3.97 -9.15 3.44
C LEU A 63 5.14 -8.75 2.54
N LEU A 64 5.14 -7.48 2.18
CA LEU A 64 6.20 -6.82 1.44
C LEU A 64 6.52 -5.48 2.12
N VAL A 65 7.78 -5.21 2.41
CA VAL A 65 8.24 -3.84 2.68
C VAL A 65 8.08 -3.05 1.39
N SER A 66 7.14 -2.10 1.36
CA SER A 66 6.90 -1.29 0.16
C SER A 66 8.09 -0.39 -0.17
N SER A 67 8.26 -0.10 -1.47
CA SER A 67 9.28 0.82 -1.98
C SER A 67 9.17 2.21 -1.36
N MET A 68 10.25 2.71 -0.74
CA MET A 68 10.23 4.02 -0.06
C MET A 68 11.42 4.90 -0.45
N THR A 69 12.64 4.56 -0.08
CA THR A 69 13.79 5.48 -0.09
C THR A 69 15.06 4.89 -0.67
N GLY A 70 16.11 5.72 -0.72
CA GLY A 70 17.47 5.45 -1.20
C GLY A 70 18.10 6.75 -1.70
N GLY A 71 19.37 6.74 -2.11
CA GLY A 71 20.07 7.89 -2.66
C GLY A 71 20.59 8.89 -1.60
N THR A 72 20.51 8.57 -0.31
CA THR A 72 21.05 9.36 0.80
C THR A 72 21.68 8.45 1.86
N PRO A 73 22.62 8.92 2.71
CA PRO A 73 23.15 8.14 3.81
C PRO A 73 22.05 7.64 4.78
N GLN A 74 21.09 8.50 5.13
CA GLN A 74 19.94 8.11 5.93
C GLN A 74 19.09 7.04 5.23
N GLY A 75 18.87 7.17 3.91
CA GLY A 75 18.16 6.16 3.11
C GLY A 75 18.87 4.81 3.12
N ARG A 76 20.22 4.77 3.14
CA ARG A 76 20.99 3.54 3.30
C ARG A 76 20.72 2.86 4.63
N GLU A 77 20.79 3.62 5.73
CA GLU A 77 20.55 3.08 7.06
C GLU A 77 19.15 2.48 7.18
N VAL A 78 18.12 3.21 6.74
CA VAL A 78 16.74 2.73 6.68
C VAL A 78 16.63 1.45 5.84
N ASN A 79 17.19 1.44 4.62
CA ASN A 79 17.15 0.26 3.75
C ASN A 79 17.80 -0.96 4.39
N CYS A 80 18.98 -0.81 5.03
CA CYS A 80 19.65 -1.91 5.69
C CYS A 80 18.87 -2.45 6.89
N ARG A 81 18.26 -1.59 7.71
CA ARG A 81 17.40 -2.00 8.83
C ARG A 81 16.16 -2.75 8.36
N LEU A 82 15.49 -2.22 7.35
CA LEU A 82 14.32 -2.87 6.74
C LEU A 82 14.69 -4.24 6.13
N ALA A 83 15.83 -4.33 5.45
CA ALA A 83 16.28 -5.56 4.82
C ALA A 83 16.66 -6.65 5.83
N ARG A 84 17.40 -6.31 6.92
CA ARG A 84 17.71 -7.26 8.00
C ARG A 84 16.43 -7.79 8.64
N ALA A 85 15.48 -6.91 8.94
CA ALA A 85 14.21 -7.34 9.50
C ALA A 85 13.40 -8.22 8.51
N ALA A 86 13.39 -7.86 7.21
CA ALA A 86 12.74 -8.67 6.18
C ALA A 86 13.37 -10.06 6.06
N GLN A 87 14.71 -10.16 6.17
CA GLN A 87 15.46 -11.43 6.18
C GLN A 87 15.11 -12.27 7.40
N GLU A 88 15.07 -11.67 8.58
CA GLU A 88 14.77 -12.37 9.83
C GLU A 88 13.34 -12.92 9.85
N VAL A 89 12.39 -12.12 9.35
CA VAL A 89 10.95 -12.48 9.37
C VAL A 89 10.54 -13.31 8.14
N GLY A 90 11.35 -13.35 7.08
CA GLY A 90 11.07 -14.10 5.85
C GLY A 90 10.04 -13.44 4.94
N ILE A 91 10.07 -12.11 4.79
CA ILE A 91 9.19 -11.34 3.89
C ILE A 91 9.96 -10.69 2.74
N GLY A 92 9.23 -10.15 1.75
CA GLY A 92 9.85 -9.44 0.61
C GLY A 92 10.12 -7.97 0.89
N MET A 93 10.96 -7.35 0.04
CA MET A 93 11.27 -5.92 0.08
C MET A 93 11.35 -5.30 -1.32
N GLY A 94 10.71 -4.15 -1.52
CA GLY A 94 10.92 -3.26 -2.66
C GLY A 94 11.81 -2.08 -2.30
N LEU A 95 12.80 -1.79 -3.14
CA LEU A 95 13.68 -0.62 -2.98
C LEU A 95 12.99 0.65 -3.46
N GLY A 96 13.42 1.80 -2.97
CA GLY A 96 13.07 3.09 -3.57
C GLY A 96 13.66 3.25 -4.98
N SER A 97 13.14 4.22 -5.75
CA SER A 97 13.58 4.44 -7.13
C SER A 97 15.09 4.55 -7.26
N LEU A 98 15.66 3.70 -8.12
CA LEU A 98 17.08 3.62 -8.44
C LEU A 98 17.54 4.69 -9.44
N ARG A 99 16.66 5.61 -9.86
CA ARG A 99 16.99 6.70 -10.78
C ARG A 99 18.28 7.42 -10.35
N ALA A 100 18.38 7.79 -9.08
CA ALA A 100 19.55 8.51 -8.56
C ALA A 100 20.86 7.69 -8.73
N ALA A 101 20.83 6.38 -8.47
CA ALA A 101 22.01 5.52 -8.63
C ALA A 101 22.38 5.23 -10.09
N LEU A 102 21.41 5.26 -11.02
CA LEU A 102 21.66 5.16 -12.46
C LEU A 102 22.32 6.44 -13.03
N GLU A 103 21.94 7.61 -12.50
CA GLU A 103 22.48 8.91 -12.90
C GLU A 103 23.80 9.22 -12.19
N ASP A 104 23.97 8.80 -10.92
CA ASP A 104 25.19 8.92 -10.14
C ASP A 104 25.52 7.58 -9.46
N PRO A 105 26.46 6.80 -10.06
CA PRO A 105 26.84 5.49 -9.52
C PRO A 105 27.42 5.53 -8.08
N THR A 106 27.88 6.69 -7.58
CA THR A 106 28.38 6.80 -6.20
C THR A 106 27.27 6.60 -5.16
N LEU A 107 26.01 6.77 -5.57
CA LEU A 107 24.85 6.59 -4.70
C LEU A 107 24.39 5.12 -4.61
N LEU A 108 24.98 4.20 -5.38
CA LEU A 108 24.59 2.79 -5.43
C LEU A 108 24.61 2.13 -4.05
N GLU A 109 25.62 2.42 -3.24
CA GLU A 109 25.77 1.85 -1.89
C GLU A 109 24.56 2.15 -0.98
N THR A 110 23.78 3.18 -1.30
CA THR A 110 22.58 3.52 -0.52
C THR A 110 21.39 2.60 -0.80
N TYR A 111 21.49 1.74 -1.80
CA TYR A 111 20.46 0.78 -2.21
C TYR A 111 20.89 -0.67 -2.03
N ARG A 112 22.20 -0.95 -1.87
CA ARG A 112 22.69 -2.30 -1.68
C ARG A 112 22.27 -2.86 -0.34
N VAL A 113 21.56 -3.99 -0.36
CA VAL A 113 21.05 -4.66 0.84
C VAL A 113 21.32 -6.18 0.82
N ARG A 114 21.85 -6.73 -0.29
CA ARG A 114 22.13 -8.16 -0.40
C ARG A 114 23.15 -8.65 0.63
N ASP A 115 24.12 -7.83 1.01
CA ASP A 115 25.11 -8.17 2.03
C ASP A 115 24.47 -8.45 3.42
N VAL A 116 23.32 -7.84 3.69
CA VAL A 116 22.60 -7.98 4.97
C VAL A 116 21.32 -8.78 4.87
N ALA A 117 20.85 -9.06 3.66
CA ALA A 117 19.62 -9.82 3.37
C ALA A 117 19.77 -10.61 2.06
N PRO A 118 20.58 -11.70 2.06
CA PRO A 118 20.90 -12.44 0.84
C PRO A 118 19.71 -13.19 0.23
N ASP A 119 18.74 -13.63 1.04
CA ASP A 119 17.72 -14.59 0.62
C ASP A 119 16.32 -13.99 0.39
N ILE A 120 16.10 -12.72 0.74
CA ILE A 120 14.78 -12.10 0.59
C ILE A 120 14.37 -11.96 -0.89
N LEU A 121 13.07 -11.96 -1.16
CA LEU A 121 12.55 -11.42 -2.41
C LEU A 121 12.86 -9.93 -2.46
N LEU A 122 13.77 -9.51 -3.32
CA LEU A 122 14.19 -8.11 -3.48
C LEU A 122 13.72 -7.58 -4.83
N LEU A 123 13.02 -6.44 -4.82
CA LEU A 123 12.51 -5.80 -6.03
C LEU A 123 13.20 -4.46 -6.25
N ALA A 124 13.87 -4.30 -7.41
CA ALA A 124 14.34 -3.01 -7.89
C ALA A 124 13.15 -2.09 -8.22
N ASN A 125 13.41 -0.78 -8.35
CA ASN A 125 12.32 0.16 -8.60
C ASN A 125 12.79 1.32 -9.51
N LEU A 126 11.95 1.67 -10.49
CA LEU A 126 12.10 2.84 -11.35
C LEU A 126 10.73 3.50 -11.59
N GLY A 127 10.70 4.79 -11.84
CA GLY A 127 9.51 5.44 -12.36
C GLY A 127 9.26 5.04 -13.80
N ALA A 128 8.07 4.58 -14.13
CA ALA A 128 7.73 4.23 -15.50
C ALA A 128 7.86 5.43 -16.46
N VAL A 129 7.53 6.63 -15.97
CA VAL A 129 7.61 7.86 -16.76
C VAL A 129 9.02 8.14 -17.29
N GLN A 130 10.08 7.68 -16.63
CA GLN A 130 11.46 7.83 -17.13
C GLN A 130 11.67 7.19 -18.52
N LEU A 131 10.87 6.19 -18.88
CA LEU A 131 10.89 5.61 -20.23
C LEU A 131 10.54 6.64 -21.33
N ASN A 132 9.78 7.69 -21.00
CA ASN A 132 9.51 8.82 -21.90
C ASN A 132 10.62 9.87 -21.87
N TYR A 133 11.55 9.78 -20.93
CA TYR A 133 12.67 10.71 -20.76
C TYR A 133 14.03 10.07 -20.97
N GLY A 134 14.10 9.16 -21.94
CA GLY A 134 15.38 8.59 -22.42
C GLY A 134 15.79 7.28 -21.76
N TYR A 135 15.05 6.77 -20.78
CA TYR A 135 15.31 5.44 -20.24
C TYR A 135 14.81 4.35 -21.19
N THR A 136 15.51 3.23 -21.21
CA THR A 136 15.27 2.09 -22.08
C THR A 136 15.22 0.81 -21.27
N VAL A 137 14.94 -0.31 -21.93
CA VAL A 137 15.03 -1.65 -21.33
C VAL A 137 16.40 -1.90 -20.69
N ASP A 138 17.49 -1.38 -21.28
CA ASP A 138 18.84 -1.55 -20.71
C ASP A 138 19.03 -0.79 -19.40
N HIS A 139 18.41 0.37 -19.22
CA HIS A 139 18.40 1.06 -17.93
C HIS A 139 17.64 0.25 -16.88
N CYS A 140 16.52 -0.38 -17.28
CA CYS A 140 15.74 -1.27 -16.41
C CYS A 140 16.56 -2.50 -16.00
N ARG A 141 17.27 -3.12 -16.95
CA ARG A 141 18.17 -4.26 -16.71
C ARG A 141 19.28 -3.87 -15.74
N ARG A 142 19.96 -2.76 -15.99
CA ARG A 142 21.00 -2.24 -15.08
C ARG A 142 20.48 -1.98 -13.68
N ALA A 143 19.26 -1.44 -13.52
CA ALA A 143 18.66 -1.21 -12.22
C ALA A 143 18.46 -2.51 -11.43
N VAL A 144 18.10 -3.61 -12.10
CA VAL A 144 17.98 -4.94 -11.50
C VAL A 144 19.34 -5.50 -11.11
N GLU A 145 20.29 -5.48 -12.05
CA GLU A 145 21.62 -6.06 -11.88
C GLU A 145 22.43 -5.38 -10.77
N MET A 146 22.39 -4.04 -10.68
CA MET A 146 23.22 -3.28 -9.74
C MET A 146 22.85 -3.49 -8.26
N VAL A 147 21.65 -4.00 -7.98
CA VAL A 147 21.19 -4.36 -6.62
C VAL A 147 20.86 -5.84 -6.47
N GLU A 148 21.15 -6.65 -7.50
CA GLU A 148 20.90 -8.10 -7.52
C GLU A 148 19.43 -8.43 -7.19
N ALA A 149 18.48 -7.70 -7.80
CA ALA A 149 17.06 -7.85 -7.55
C ALA A 149 16.47 -9.04 -8.29
N ASP A 150 15.42 -9.65 -7.71
CA ASP A 150 14.66 -10.76 -8.28
C ASP A 150 13.56 -10.29 -9.25
N GLY A 151 13.28 -8.98 -9.30
CA GLY A 151 12.27 -8.37 -10.18
C GLY A 151 12.36 -6.85 -10.21
N LEU A 152 11.58 -6.24 -11.10
CA LEU A 152 11.53 -4.79 -11.26
C LEU A 152 10.13 -4.25 -10.96
N ILE A 153 10.03 -3.24 -10.12
CA ILE A 153 8.84 -2.40 -9.97
C ILE A 153 8.96 -1.19 -10.89
N LEU A 154 7.98 -0.99 -11.76
CA LEU A 154 7.75 0.25 -12.47
C LEU A 154 6.63 1.02 -11.78
N HIS A 155 6.94 2.13 -11.10
CA HIS A 155 5.91 2.91 -10.46
C HIS A 155 5.27 3.95 -11.38
N LEU A 156 3.95 4.11 -11.26
CA LEU A 156 3.14 5.11 -11.94
C LEU A 156 2.76 6.20 -10.94
N ASN A 157 3.17 7.43 -11.19
CA ASN A 157 2.97 8.55 -10.29
C ASN A 157 2.53 9.84 -11.00
N PRO A 158 1.52 9.78 -11.91
CA PRO A 158 1.18 10.93 -12.76
C PRO A 158 0.75 12.15 -11.95
N LEU A 159 -0.02 11.98 -10.89
CA LEU A 159 -0.46 13.08 -10.05
C LEU A 159 0.71 13.68 -9.25
N GLN A 160 1.60 12.85 -8.69
CA GLN A 160 2.79 13.35 -8.01
C GLN A 160 3.67 14.17 -8.97
N GLU A 161 3.95 13.67 -10.17
CA GLU A 161 4.74 14.38 -11.18
C GLU A 161 4.07 15.70 -11.61
N ALA A 162 2.74 15.75 -11.66
CA ALA A 162 2.02 16.97 -12.00
C ALA A 162 2.05 18.03 -10.87
N LEU A 163 2.23 17.62 -9.62
CA LEU A 163 2.23 18.50 -8.45
C LEU A 163 3.62 18.99 -8.05
N GLN A 164 4.68 18.21 -8.36
CA GLN A 164 6.05 18.63 -8.02
C GLN A 164 6.62 19.60 -9.05
N PRO A 165 7.39 20.61 -8.62
CA PRO A 165 7.90 21.66 -9.52
C PRO A 165 8.77 21.14 -10.68
N GLU A 166 9.52 20.09 -10.42
CA GLU A 166 10.45 19.43 -11.35
C GLU A 166 9.87 18.17 -12.04
N GLY A 167 8.54 18.03 -12.04
CA GLY A 167 7.87 16.79 -12.45
C GLY A 167 7.94 16.50 -13.95
N GLN A 168 8.00 15.22 -14.25
CA GLN A 168 8.00 14.66 -15.61
C GLN A 168 6.60 14.20 -15.98
N THR A 169 5.86 15.00 -16.72
CA THR A 169 4.41 14.86 -16.93
C THR A 169 4.00 14.28 -18.28
N ASP A 170 4.95 13.92 -19.14
CA ASP A 170 4.63 13.22 -20.38
C ASP A 170 4.48 11.71 -20.15
N PHE A 171 3.24 11.26 -20.09
CA PHE A 171 2.86 9.84 -19.98
C PHE A 171 2.34 9.27 -21.31
N SER A 172 2.43 10.01 -22.43
CA SER A 172 1.92 9.58 -23.72
C SER A 172 2.66 8.34 -24.25
N GLY A 173 1.92 7.33 -24.71
CA GLY A 173 2.48 6.09 -25.25
C GLY A 173 3.26 5.22 -24.26
N LEU A 174 3.19 5.51 -22.95
CA LEU A 174 3.95 4.83 -21.93
C LEU A 174 3.60 3.34 -21.80
N LEU A 175 2.34 2.95 -22.03
CA LEU A 175 1.91 1.55 -21.97
C LEU A 175 2.75 0.66 -22.90
N ARG A 176 2.98 1.10 -24.15
CA ARG A 176 3.81 0.35 -25.11
C ARG A 176 5.23 0.17 -24.61
N LYS A 177 5.82 1.18 -23.96
CA LYS A 177 7.17 1.09 -23.41
C LYS A 177 7.23 0.16 -22.20
N ILE A 178 6.18 0.11 -21.37
CA ILE A 178 6.05 -0.90 -20.30
C ILE A 178 6.01 -2.30 -20.91
N GLU A 179 5.23 -2.52 -21.99
CA GLU A 179 5.19 -3.78 -22.72
C GLU A 179 6.57 -4.19 -23.26
N GLU A 180 7.33 -3.24 -23.84
CA GLU A 180 8.70 -3.44 -24.30
C GLU A 180 9.63 -3.88 -23.14
N VAL A 181 9.49 -3.27 -21.95
CA VAL A 181 10.25 -3.67 -20.75
C VAL A 181 9.85 -5.08 -20.30
N CYS A 182 8.56 -5.40 -20.23
CA CYS A 182 8.08 -6.73 -19.85
C CYS A 182 8.62 -7.83 -20.78
N ARG A 183 8.73 -7.56 -22.08
CA ARG A 183 9.28 -8.51 -23.05
C ARG A 183 10.81 -8.59 -23.04
N GLY A 184 11.50 -7.53 -22.64
CA GLY A 184 12.95 -7.40 -22.75
C GLY A 184 13.73 -7.72 -21.49
N LEU A 185 13.05 -7.91 -20.35
CA LEU A 185 13.69 -8.34 -19.11
C LEU A 185 13.49 -9.85 -18.86
N GLU A 186 14.49 -10.49 -18.29
CA GLU A 186 14.44 -11.90 -17.86
C GLU A 186 13.75 -12.06 -16.49
N VAL A 187 13.65 -10.97 -15.72
CA VAL A 187 13.00 -10.96 -14.40
C VAL A 187 11.57 -10.38 -14.49
N PRO A 188 10.67 -10.77 -13.58
CA PRO A 188 9.31 -10.29 -13.58
C PRO A 188 9.22 -8.76 -13.38
N VAL A 189 8.29 -8.13 -14.09
CA VAL A 189 7.98 -6.71 -13.98
C VAL A 189 6.66 -6.53 -13.22
N ILE A 190 6.69 -5.74 -12.18
CA ILE A 190 5.53 -5.35 -11.37
C ILE A 190 5.20 -3.90 -11.69
N VAL A 191 3.94 -3.55 -11.93
CA VAL A 191 3.55 -2.14 -12.01
C VAL A 191 2.84 -1.73 -10.73
N LYS A 192 3.24 -0.57 -10.19
CA LYS A 192 2.77 -0.05 -8.92
C LYS A 192 2.32 1.40 -9.06
N GLU A 193 1.19 1.73 -8.46
CA GLU A 193 0.79 3.11 -8.18
C GLU A 193 1.49 3.60 -6.89
N VAL A 194 1.34 4.86 -6.48
CA VAL A 194 2.11 5.42 -5.35
C VAL A 194 1.25 5.91 -4.17
N GLY A 195 -0.08 5.82 -4.24
CA GLY A 195 -0.95 6.20 -3.13
C GLY A 195 -2.36 6.64 -3.54
N TRP A 196 -2.71 6.53 -4.84
CA TRP A 196 -4.02 6.92 -5.37
C TRP A 196 -4.79 5.77 -6.02
N GLY A 197 -4.21 4.58 -6.11
CA GLY A 197 -4.88 3.38 -6.57
C GLY A 197 -4.85 3.15 -8.08
N LEU A 198 -4.96 1.88 -8.45
CA LEU A 198 -5.15 1.44 -9.84
C LEU A 198 -6.62 1.14 -10.08
N SER A 199 -7.16 1.66 -11.18
CA SER A 199 -8.51 1.29 -11.64
C SER A 199 -8.53 -0.05 -12.38
N ALA A 200 -9.71 -0.66 -12.49
CA ALA A 200 -9.93 -1.89 -13.24
C ALA A 200 -9.48 -1.78 -14.71
N ASP A 201 -9.72 -0.63 -15.35
CA ASP A 201 -9.36 -0.45 -16.76
C ASP A 201 -7.85 -0.37 -16.95
N VAL A 202 -7.14 0.37 -16.08
CA VAL A 202 -5.67 0.43 -16.09
C VAL A 202 -5.09 -0.96 -15.80
N ALA A 203 -5.68 -1.72 -14.87
CA ALA A 203 -5.23 -3.08 -14.55
C ALA A 203 -5.30 -4.02 -15.75
N ARG A 204 -6.40 -3.96 -16.56
CA ARG A 204 -6.51 -4.76 -17.79
C ARG A 204 -5.42 -4.39 -18.81
N LEU A 205 -5.23 -3.09 -19.07
CA LEU A 205 -4.19 -2.63 -20.00
C LEU A 205 -2.79 -3.09 -19.58
N LEU A 206 -2.47 -3.04 -18.29
CA LEU A 206 -1.18 -3.49 -17.76
C LEU A 206 -1.04 -5.02 -17.83
N ALA A 207 -2.10 -5.77 -17.57
CA ALA A 207 -2.10 -7.23 -17.71
C ALA A 207 -1.85 -7.63 -19.18
N ASP A 208 -2.50 -6.97 -20.14
CA ASP A 208 -2.28 -7.18 -21.58
C ASP A 208 -0.85 -6.81 -22.01
N ALA A 209 -0.22 -5.84 -21.35
CA ALA A 209 1.18 -5.47 -21.56
C ALA A 209 2.18 -6.49 -20.97
N GLY A 210 1.71 -7.55 -20.28
CA GLY A 210 2.53 -8.66 -19.80
C GLY A 210 3.20 -8.42 -18.45
N VAL A 211 2.65 -7.56 -17.59
CA VAL A 211 3.16 -7.41 -16.22
C VAL A 211 2.94 -8.68 -15.40
N ALA A 212 3.87 -9.00 -14.52
CA ALA A 212 3.82 -10.22 -13.69
C ALA A 212 2.96 -10.06 -12.43
N ALA A 213 2.76 -8.83 -11.96
CA ALA A 213 1.92 -8.50 -10.81
C ALA A 213 1.55 -7.00 -10.81
N LEU A 214 0.51 -6.64 -10.07
CA LEU A 214 0.09 -5.26 -9.84
C LEU A 214 0.16 -4.92 -8.35
N ASP A 215 0.68 -3.74 -8.00
CA ASP A 215 0.57 -3.15 -6.66
C ASP A 215 -0.38 -1.95 -6.74
N VAL A 216 -1.55 -2.09 -6.15
CA VAL A 216 -2.62 -1.09 -6.29
C VAL A 216 -2.27 0.23 -5.62
N ALA A 217 -1.50 0.23 -4.55
CA ALA A 217 -1.09 1.42 -3.79
C ALA A 217 -2.22 2.46 -3.67
N GLY A 218 -3.31 2.03 -3.03
CA GLY A 218 -4.54 2.82 -2.96
C GLY A 218 -4.48 3.99 -1.97
N ALA A 219 -5.52 4.80 -2.00
CA ALA A 219 -5.72 5.91 -1.07
C ALA A 219 -6.02 5.42 0.36
N GLY A 220 -5.69 6.25 1.36
CA GLY A 220 -5.90 6.00 2.78
C GLY A 220 -4.62 5.81 3.62
N GLY A 221 -3.45 5.90 2.97
CA GLY A 221 -2.14 5.91 3.63
C GLY A 221 -1.51 7.30 3.65
N THR A 222 -0.34 7.43 3.02
CA THR A 222 0.33 8.71 2.78
C THR A 222 -0.25 9.36 1.52
N SER A 223 -0.78 10.57 1.63
CA SER A 223 -1.18 11.38 0.49
C SER A 223 0.04 12.12 -0.06
N TRP A 224 0.57 11.68 -1.18
CA TRP A 224 1.74 12.31 -1.81
C TRP A 224 1.48 13.74 -2.25
N SER A 225 0.22 14.13 -2.49
CA SER A 225 -0.12 15.53 -2.73
C SER A 225 0.22 16.42 -1.53
N GLN A 226 0.04 15.90 -0.30
CA GLN A 226 0.43 16.63 0.91
C GLN A 226 1.95 16.68 1.08
N VAL A 227 2.67 15.63 0.72
CA VAL A 227 4.14 15.66 0.69
C VAL A 227 4.62 16.77 -0.25
N GLU A 228 4.08 16.86 -1.47
CA GLU A 228 4.45 17.91 -2.42
C GLU A 228 3.91 19.30 -1.99
N MET A 229 2.80 19.38 -1.26
CA MET A 229 2.31 20.62 -0.66
C MET A 229 3.33 21.21 0.34
N TYR A 230 3.95 20.36 1.18
CA TYR A 230 4.99 20.81 2.12
C TYR A 230 6.30 21.20 1.41
N ARG A 231 6.57 20.65 0.21
CA ARG A 231 7.70 21.01 -0.64
C ARG A 231 7.45 22.23 -1.53
N ALA A 232 6.20 22.70 -1.61
CA ALA A 232 5.81 23.79 -2.50
C ALA A 232 6.62 25.08 -2.26
N GLN A 233 7.13 25.67 -3.34
CA GLN A 233 7.98 26.86 -3.31
C GLN A 233 7.17 28.18 -3.24
N ASN A 234 5.88 28.12 -3.54
CA ASN A 234 4.99 29.30 -3.54
C ASN A 234 3.55 28.91 -3.17
N GLY A 235 2.74 29.95 -2.92
CA GLY A 235 1.35 29.78 -2.49
C GLY A 235 0.45 29.11 -3.52
N LEU A 236 0.66 29.32 -4.82
CA LEU A 236 -0.12 28.66 -5.87
C LEU A 236 0.14 27.14 -5.89
N GLN A 237 1.40 26.73 -5.92
CA GLN A 237 1.77 25.30 -5.87
C GLN A 237 1.20 24.63 -4.62
N ARG A 238 1.32 25.29 -3.45
CA ARG A 238 0.75 24.80 -2.19
C ARG A 238 -0.77 24.63 -2.28
N ALA A 239 -1.50 25.61 -2.80
CA ALA A 239 -2.94 25.55 -2.92
C ALA A 239 -3.38 24.44 -3.89
N VAL A 240 -2.69 24.28 -5.02
CA VAL A 240 -2.97 23.22 -5.99
C VAL A 240 -2.74 21.85 -5.35
N ALA A 241 -1.58 21.59 -4.73
CA ALA A 241 -1.28 20.31 -4.11
C ALA A 241 -2.26 19.98 -2.96
N ALA A 242 -2.61 20.96 -2.12
CA ALA A 242 -3.58 20.79 -1.03
C ALA A 242 -4.96 20.31 -1.52
N ALA A 243 -5.41 20.77 -2.70
CA ALA A 243 -6.71 20.41 -3.26
C ALA A 243 -6.84 18.90 -3.60
N PHE A 244 -5.73 18.20 -3.79
CA PHE A 244 -5.70 16.76 -4.08
C PHE A 244 -5.49 15.88 -2.84
N ARG A 245 -5.68 16.42 -1.62
CA ARG A 245 -5.45 15.67 -0.37
C ARG A 245 -6.21 14.35 -0.34
N ASP A 246 -7.49 14.36 -0.71
CA ASP A 246 -8.41 13.24 -0.64
C ASP A 246 -8.72 12.61 -2.02
N TRP A 247 -7.83 12.84 -2.99
CA TRP A 247 -7.96 12.23 -4.31
C TRP A 247 -7.49 10.78 -4.30
N GLY A 248 -8.22 9.89 -4.99
CA GLY A 248 -7.78 8.52 -5.23
C GLY A 248 -8.85 7.47 -4.94
N ILE A 249 -8.51 6.21 -5.26
CA ILE A 249 -9.33 5.03 -5.04
C ILE A 249 -8.89 4.38 -3.72
N PRO A 250 -9.77 4.18 -2.74
CA PRO A 250 -9.43 3.46 -1.50
C PRO A 250 -8.82 2.09 -1.77
N THR A 251 -7.83 1.69 -0.97
CA THR A 251 -7.08 0.45 -1.20
C THR A 251 -7.97 -0.79 -1.28
N ALA A 252 -8.95 -0.93 -0.38
CA ALA A 252 -9.86 -2.08 -0.37
C ALA A 252 -10.73 -2.14 -1.64
N GLU A 253 -11.14 -0.98 -2.17
CA GLU A 253 -11.91 -0.86 -3.40
C GLU A 253 -11.03 -1.19 -4.61
N ALA A 254 -9.84 -0.60 -4.71
CA ALA A 254 -8.87 -0.88 -5.78
C ALA A 254 -8.53 -2.38 -5.86
N VAL A 255 -8.27 -3.05 -4.72
CA VAL A 255 -8.00 -4.50 -4.69
C VAL A 255 -9.17 -5.29 -5.25
N ARG A 256 -10.40 -4.99 -4.81
CA ARG A 256 -11.61 -5.69 -5.27
C ARG A 256 -11.83 -5.51 -6.76
N GLU A 257 -11.74 -4.27 -7.25
CA GLU A 257 -11.97 -3.95 -8.66
C GLU A 257 -10.90 -4.56 -9.57
N VAL A 258 -9.62 -4.46 -9.17
CA VAL A 258 -8.50 -5.05 -9.91
C VAL A 258 -8.61 -6.58 -9.93
N ARG A 259 -8.97 -7.24 -8.80
CA ARG A 259 -9.19 -8.68 -8.78
C ARG A 259 -10.31 -9.12 -9.72
N CYS A 260 -11.43 -8.38 -9.77
CA CYS A 260 -12.50 -8.65 -10.72
C CYS A 260 -12.06 -8.47 -12.18
N ALA A 261 -11.21 -7.48 -12.45
CA ALA A 261 -10.74 -7.15 -13.78
C ALA A 261 -9.70 -8.14 -14.34
N VAL A 262 -8.79 -8.61 -13.48
CA VAL A 262 -7.65 -9.48 -13.82
C VAL A 262 -7.53 -10.66 -12.83
N PRO A 263 -8.44 -11.64 -12.88
CA PRO A 263 -8.60 -12.67 -11.83
C PRO A 263 -7.37 -13.56 -11.62
N HIS A 264 -6.48 -13.66 -12.59
CA HIS A 264 -5.31 -14.56 -12.56
C HIS A 264 -4.00 -13.85 -12.19
N LEU A 265 -3.98 -12.51 -12.19
CA LEU A 265 -2.77 -11.75 -11.92
C LEU A 265 -2.55 -11.58 -10.42
N PRO A 266 -1.36 -11.84 -9.88
CA PRO A 266 -1.03 -11.52 -8.50
C PRO A 266 -1.22 -10.02 -8.19
N ILE A 267 -1.84 -9.72 -7.04
CA ILE A 267 -2.13 -8.36 -6.60
C ILE A 267 -1.47 -8.10 -5.26
N ILE A 268 -0.71 -7.02 -5.17
CA ILE A 268 -0.19 -6.48 -3.92
C ILE A 268 -1.17 -5.39 -3.47
N ALA A 269 -1.74 -5.53 -2.28
CA ALA A 269 -2.50 -4.48 -1.63
C ALA A 269 -1.53 -3.61 -0.83
N SER A 270 -1.33 -2.37 -1.24
CA SER A 270 -0.61 -1.38 -0.44
C SER A 270 -1.38 -0.06 -0.41
N GLY A 271 -1.01 0.83 0.53
CA GLY A 271 -1.73 2.08 0.78
C GLY A 271 -2.63 1.99 2.02
N GLY A 272 -2.15 2.51 3.15
CA GLY A 272 -2.92 2.63 4.39
C GLY A 272 -3.10 1.36 5.20
N ILE A 273 -2.46 0.25 4.86
CA ILE A 273 -2.49 -0.99 5.68
C ILE A 273 -1.60 -0.81 6.90
N ARG A 274 -2.13 -1.12 8.10
CA ARG A 274 -1.48 -0.85 9.39
C ARG A 274 -1.46 -2.01 10.36
N ASP A 275 -2.32 -3.03 10.15
CA ASP A 275 -2.48 -4.16 11.07
C ASP A 275 -2.80 -5.47 10.32
N GLY A 276 -2.67 -6.60 11.02
CA GLY A 276 -2.90 -7.92 10.45
C GLY A 276 -4.37 -8.22 10.14
N ILE A 277 -5.33 -7.50 10.72
CA ILE A 277 -6.76 -7.66 10.39
C ILE A 277 -7.02 -7.06 9.01
N GLN A 278 -6.40 -5.90 8.72
CA GLN A 278 -6.47 -5.28 7.39
C GLN A 278 -5.76 -6.14 6.33
N VAL A 279 -4.62 -6.78 6.69
CA VAL A 279 -3.97 -7.78 5.84
C VAL A 279 -4.92 -8.95 5.54
N ALA A 280 -5.58 -9.51 6.56
CA ALA A 280 -6.55 -10.59 6.36
C ALA A 280 -7.71 -10.17 5.43
N LYS A 281 -8.25 -8.96 5.63
CA LYS A 281 -9.31 -8.41 4.76
C LYS A 281 -8.83 -8.20 3.32
N ALA A 282 -7.61 -7.70 3.13
CA ALA A 282 -7.02 -7.52 1.80
C ALA A 282 -6.89 -8.86 1.06
N ILE A 283 -6.43 -9.92 1.73
CA ILE A 283 -6.35 -11.28 1.15
C ILE A 283 -7.76 -11.79 0.81
N ALA A 284 -8.73 -11.63 1.68
CA ALA A 284 -10.12 -12.04 1.41
C ALA A 284 -10.78 -11.23 0.27
N LEU A 285 -10.34 -9.98 0.04
CA LEU A 285 -10.77 -9.16 -1.11
C LEU A 285 -10.04 -9.54 -2.42
N GLY A 286 -9.03 -10.40 -2.34
CA GLY A 286 -8.34 -10.92 -3.51
C GLY A 286 -6.88 -10.50 -3.67
N ALA A 287 -6.25 -9.85 -2.68
CA ALA A 287 -4.81 -9.61 -2.71
C ALA A 287 -4.03 -10.94 -2.53
N THR A 288 -2.82 -10.95 -3.10
CA THR A 288 -1.83 -12.04 -2.91
C THR A 288 -0.85 -11.67 -1.80
N LEU A 289 -0.41 -10.41 -1.78
CA LEU A 289 0.47 -9.82 -0.76
C LEU A 289 -0.11 -8.49 -0.27
N CYS A 290 0.42 -8.04 0.87
CA CYS A 290 0.20 -6.70 1.39
C CYS A 290 1.51 -5.94 1.52
N GLY A 291 1.56 -4.73 0.96
CA GLY A 291 2.69 -3.82 1.07
C GLY A 291 2.52 -2.85 2.24
N ILE A 292 3.55 -2.74 3.08
CA ILE A 292 3.56 -1.84 4.24
C ILE A 292 4.71 -0.85 4.10
N ALA A 293 4.41 0.45 4.23
CA ALA A 293 5.39 1.53 4.09
C ALA A 293 5.62 2.27 5.42
N ARG A 294 4.80 3.28 5.72
CA ARG A 294 5.04 4.22 6.83
C ARG A 294 5.22 3.56 8.19
N PRO A 295 4.44 2.55 8.63
CA PRO A 295 4.68 1.88 9.91
C PRO A 295 6.09 1.31 10.03
N LEU A 296 6.61 0.68 8.95
CA LEU A 296 7.95 0.12 8.93
C LEU A 296 9.02 1.20 8.77
N LEU A 297 8.75 2.30 8.05
CA LEU A 297 9.66 3.44 7.97
C LEU A 297 9.88 4.06 9.34
N VAL A 298 8.82 4.30 10.11
CA VAL A 298 8.92 4.84 11.48
C VAL A 298 9.75 3.90 12.36
N ALA A 299 9.46 2.62 12.39
CA ALA A 299 10.23 1.63 13.14
C ALA A 299 11.71 1.59 12.70
N ALA A 300 11.98 1.70 11.40
CA ALA A 300 13.34 1.71 10.86
C ALA A 300 14.15 2.97 11.22
N THR A 301 13.52 4.05 11.66
CA THR A 301 14.26 5.18 12.24
C THR A 301 14.84 4.86 13.63
N GLU A 302 14.26 3.90 14.35
CA GLU A 302 14.71 3.47 15.67
C GLU A 302 15.76 2.36 15.56
N SER A 303 15.36 1.19 15.03
CA SER A 303 16.25 0.03 14.89
C SER A 303 15.66 -1.02 13.92
N ASP A 304 16.47 -2.00 13.52
CA ASP A 304 16.02 -3.23 12.85
C ASP A 304 15.13 -4.06 13.76
N GLN A 305 15.44 -4.16 15.06
CA GLN A 305 14.61 -4.85 16.05
C GLN A 305 13.18 -4.26 16.13
N ALA A 306 13.03 -2.93 16.11
CA ALA A 306 11.72 -2.27 16.08
C ALA A 306 10.92 -2.66 14.83
N VAL A 307 11.57 -2.80 13.66
CA VAL A 307 10.93 -3.28 12.43
C VAL A 307 10.47 -4.72 12.58
N VAL A 308 11.31 -5.61 13.15
CA VAL A 308 10.96 -7.01 13.44
C VAL A 308 9.73 -7.08 14.34
N GLU A 309 9.70 -6.30 15.43
CA GLU A 309 8.58 -6.27 16.38
C GLU A 309 7.26 -5.85 15.71
N VAL A 310 7.27 -4.75 14.96
CA VAL A 310 6.08 -4.28 14.22
C VAL A 310 5.61 -5.33 13.22
N THR A 311 6.52 -5.92 12.46
CA THR A 311 6.19 -6.91 11.44
C THR A 311 5.64 -8.20 12.07
N THR A 312 6.27 -8.67 13.16
CA THR A 312 5.82 -9.85 13.91
C THR A 312 4.45 -9.64 14.55
N ALA A 313 4.18 -8.43 15.06
CA ALA A 313 2.84 -8.09 15.57
C ALA A 313 1.78 -8.18 14.47
N ILE A 314 2.05 -7.66 13.27
CA ILE A 314 1.13 -7.75 12.13
C ILE A 314 0.89 -9.20 11.72
N ILE A 315 1.93 -10.03 11.63
CA ILE A 315 1.82 -11.46 11.30
C ILE A 315 1.01 -12.20 12.37
N THR A 316 1.25 -11.91 13.63
CA THR A 316 0.50 -12.53 14.74
C THR A 316 -0.98 -12.15 14.68
N GLN A 317 -1.30 -10.88 14.42
CA GLN A 317 -2.69 -10.43 14.22
C GLN A 317 -3.34 -11.12 13.03
N LEU A 318 -2.63 -11.30 11.91
CA LEU A 318 -3.11 -12.05 10.76
C LEU A 318 -3.45 -13.50 11.16
N ARG A 319 -2.54 -14.20 11.84
CA ARG A 319 -2.75 -15.60 12.31
C ARG A 319 -3.96 -15.70 13.21
N VAL A 320 -4.13 -14.76 14.15
CA VAL A 320 -5.30 -14.73 15.04
C VAL A 320 -6.57 -14.47 14.26
N ALA A 321 -6.56 -13.56 13.27
CA ALA A 321 -7.72 -13.31 12.42
C ALA A 321 -8.09 -14.56 11.60
N MET A 322 -7.11 -15.25 11.01
CA MET A 322 -7.31 -16.52 10.29
C MET A 322 -7.92 -17.59 11.19
N PHE A 323 -7.38 -17.76 12.40
CA PHE A 323 -7.94 -18.67 13.39
C PHE A 323 -9.40 -18.33 13.75
N ALA A 324 -9.69 -17.03 13.99
CA ALA A 324 -11.02 -16.57 14.38
C ALA A 324 -12.08 -16.67 13.26
N VAL A 325 -11.67 -16.98 12.03
CA VAL A 325 -12.57 -17.26 10.90
C VAL A 325 -12.53 -18.71 10.43
N GLY A 326 -11.71 -19.57 11.07
CA GLY A 326 -11.56 -20.97 10.72
C GLY A 326 -10.76 -21.21 9.43
N ALA A 327 -9.87 -20.29 9.05
CA ALA A 327 -9.02 -20.41 7.87
C ALA A 327 -7.63 -20.98 8.25
N PRO A 328 -7.30 -22.23 7.91
CA PRO A 328 -6.00 -22.85 8.26
C PRO A 328 -4.84 -22.28 7.43
N ASP A 329 -5.11 -21.71 6.26
CA ASP A 329 -4.13 -21.19 5.31
C ASP A 329 -4.68 -19.97 4.55
N LEU A 330 -3.80 -19.29 3.77
CA LEU A 330 -4.17 -18.11 3.00
C LEU A 330 -5.16 -18.44 1.86
N SER A 331 -5.15 -19.67 1.34
CA SER A 331 -6.11 -20.10 0.31
C SER A 331 -7.52 -20.18 0.88
N ALA A 332 -7.66 -20.71 2.11
CA ALA A 332 -8.93 -20.73 2.84
C ALA A 332 -9.38 -19.30 3.20
N LEU A 333 -8.44 -18.46 3.66
CA LEU A 333 -8.72 -17.04 3.95
C LEU A 333 -9.23 -16.27 2.73
N ALA A 334 -8.63 -16.47 1.55
CA ALA A 334 -9.04 -15.84 0.29
C ALA A 334 -10.47 -16.24 -0.13
N ARG A 335 -10.98 -17.38 0.36
CA ARG A 335 -12.37 -17.83 0.12
C ARG A 335 -13.33 -17.45 1.25
N THR A 336 -12.82 -16.86 2.33
CA THR A 336 -13.65 -16.47 3.49
C THR A 336 -14.49 -15.25 3.13
N PRO A 337 -15.82 -15.33 3.23
CA PRO A 337 -16.67 -14.21 2.83
C PRO A 337 -16.55 -13.04 3.80
N LEU A 338 -16.51 -11.84 3.24
CA LEU A 338 -16.61 -10.59 3.96
C LEU A 338 -18.05 -10.05 3.87
N VAL A 339 -18.52 -9.51 4.97
CA VAL A 339 -19.76 -8.72 4.98
C VAL A 339 -19.40 -7.27 4.72
N GLU A 340 -19.89 -6.71 3.63
CA GLU A 340 -19.76 -5.28 3.35
C GLU A 340 -20.82 -4.51 4.15
N GLU A 341 -20.38 -3.56 4.98
CA GLU A 341 -21.27 -2.68 5.73
C GLU A 341 -21.70 -1.51 4.83
N SER A 342 -22.99 -1.45 4.49
CA SER A 342 -23.53 -0.33 3.73
C SER A 342 -23.43 0.98 4.54
N PRO A 343 -23.09 2.12 3.94
CA PRO A 343 -23.11 3.43 4.58
C PRO A 343 -24.44 3.76 5.26
N LEU A 344 -25.55 3.17 4.80
CA LEU A 344 -26.88 3.30 5.40
C LEU A 344 -27.01 2.59 6.75
N SER A 345 -26.23 1.53 7.02
CA SER A 345 -26.28 0.81 8.29
C SER A 345 -25.68 1.60 9.46
N TYR A 346 -24.71 2.48 9.19
CA TYR A 346 -24.14 3.38 10.19
C TYR A 346 -25.10 4.51 10.61
N ARG A 347 -25.88 5.06 9.68
CA ARG A 347 -26.88 6.09 9.99
C ARG A 347 -28.01 5.56 10.88
N TRP A 348 -28.41 4.29 10.73
CA TRP A 348 -29.48 3.68 11.54
C TRP A 348 -29.06 3.41 12.99
N ARG A 349 -27.79 3.09 13.27
CA ARG A 349 -27.30 2.87 14.65
C ARG A 349 -27.22 4.18 15.44
N GLY A 350 -26.92 5.29 14.81
CA GLY A 350 -26.90 6.62 15.43
C GLY A 350 -28.29 7.18 15.76
N MET A 351 -29.34 6.81 15.02
CA MET A 351 -30.70 7.32 15.22
C MET A 351 -31.53 6.61 16.31
N ARG A 352 -31.10 5.42 16.79
CA ARG A 352 -31.84 4.70 17.84
C ARG A 352 -31.61 5.24 19.25
N ALA A 353 -30.73 6.19 19.48
CA ALA A 353 -30.40 6.70 20.82
C ALA A 353 -31.19 7.96 21.23
N SER A 354 -32.15 8.48 20.43
CA SER A 354 -32.82 9.74 20.74
C SER A 354 -34.34 9.71 20.79
N THR A 355 -34.99 8.56 20.74
CA THR A 355 -36.43 8.52 21.02
C THR A 355 -36.68 8.29 22.51
N ARG A 356 -36.53 9.34 23.31
CA ARG A 356 -37.23 9.44 24.60
C ARG A 356 -38.72 9.67 24.31
N SER A 357 -39.57 8.72 24.70
CA SER A 357 -41.02 8.86 24.71
C SER A 357 -41.40 10.04 25.60
N PRO A 358 -42.32 10.93 25.18
CA PRO A 358 -42.92 11.88 26.09
C PRO A 358 -43.84 11.13 27.03
N SER A 359 -43.63 11.28 28.33
CA SER A 359 -44.54 10.81 29.39
C SER A 359 -45.90 11.45 29.23
N ALA A 360 -46.94 10.66 29.03
CA ALA A 360 -48.33 11.08 29.10
C ALA A 360 -48.66 11.48 30.54
N SER A 361 -48.87 12.75 30.81
CA SER A 361 -49.50 13.24 32.02
C SER A 361 -51.02 13.18 31.84
N SER A 362 -51.68 12.24 32.50
CA SER A 362 -53.12 12.19 32.67
C SER A 362 -53.56 13.23 33.71
N SER A 363 -54.26 14.27 33.30
CA SER A 363 -55.05 15.12 34.18
C SER A 363 -56.50 14.73 34.03
N ALA A 364 -57.02 13.97 35.00
CA ALA A 364 -58.46 13.76 35.20
C ALA A 364 -59.07 15.02 35.81
N SER A 365 -60.02 15.69 35.14
CA SER A 365 -60.90 16.65 35.73
C SER A 365 -62.32 16.11 35.74
N SER A 366 -62.76 15.80 36.93
CA SER A 366 -64.17 15.53 37.27
C SER A 366 -65.04 16.76 37.05
N ARG A 367 -66.15 16.64 36.30
CA ARG A 367 -67.30 17.56 36.37
C ARG A 367 -68.54 16.72 36.59
N THR A 368 -69.05 16.86 37.78
CA THR A 368 -70.41 16.57 38.17
C THR A 368 -71.38 17.42 37.39
N VAL A 369 -72.47 16.81 36.88
CA VAL A 369 -73.67 17.51 36.38
C VAL A 369 -74.80 17.00 37.18
N GLY A 370 -75.42 17.92 37.94
CA GLY A 370 -76.66 17.74 38.64
C GLY A 370 -77.91 17.90 37.74
N SER A 371 -78.84 17.21 38.11
CA SER A 371 -80.21 17.06 37.64
C SER A 371 -80.96 18.35 37.27
N ARG A 372 -81.65 18.33 36.14
CA ARG A 372 -83.11 18.33 35.99
C ARG A 372 -83.53 17.91 34.60
#